data_4a19ef59e49ea0a43e6cfaedda71e4ed
#
_entry.id   4a19ef59e49ea0a43e6cfaedda71e4ed
#
_cell.length_a   1.000
_cell.length_b   1.000
_cell.length_c   1.000
_cell.angle_alpha   90.00
_cell.angle_beta   90.00
_cell.angle_gamma   90.00
#
_symmetry.space_group_name_H-M   'P 1'
#
loop_
_entity.id
_entity.type
_entity.pdbx_description
1 polymer ?
#
loop_
_entity_poly.entity_id
_entity_poly.type
_entity_poly.pdbx_seq_one_letter_code
_entity_poly.pdbx_strand_id
1 'polypeptide(L)'
;CYDKAYAIARSGNADKHARQNAFDAIVDEYLAGMSEEDAAEKGALVKRYYHDVEKEAVRRCILDEGIRLDGRTTTQIRPIWCEVDYIPGPHGSAVFTRGETQSLSTVTLGTKLDEKILDDVLNQGRDRFLLHYNFPPFSTGEAKAQRGVGRREIGHGNLANRALKRMIPADYPYVVRVVSDILESNGSSSMATVCAGTLALMDAGVKIKKPVSGIAMGLITDKDNVKYAILSDILGDEDHLGDMDFKVTGTRDGITATQMDIKCDGLSYEVLEKALNQAREGRLHILNIITDT
;
A
#
# COMPACT_ATOMS: atom_id res chain seq x y z
N CYS A 1 24.83 11.19 -14.66
CA CYS A 1 23.49 10.96 -14.13
C CYS A 1 23.50 10.00 -12.93
N TYR A 2 24.16 8.83 -13.03
CA TYR A 2 24.13 7.80 -11.98
C TYR A 2 24.54 8.32 -10.59
N ASP A 3 25.70 8.96 -10.47
CA ASP A 3 26.20 9.45 -9.18
C ASP A 3 25.27 10.50 -8.54
N LYS A 4 24.64 11.36 -9.36
CA LYS A 4 23.64 12.32 -8.91
C LYS A 4 22.38 11.60 -8.40
N ALA A 5 21.89 10.61 -9.13
CA ALA A 5 20.73 9.80 -8.75
C ALA A 5 21.01 9.01 -7.46
N TYR A 6 22.21 8.43 -7.34
CA TYR A 6 22.64 7.73 -6.13
C TYR A 6 22.71 8.67 -4.91
N ALA A 7 23.24 9.88 -5.09
CA ALA A 7 23.29 10.88 -4.03
C ALA A 7 21.88 11.30 -3.54
N ILE A 8 20.91 11.44 -4.45
CA ILE A 8 19.51 11.72 -4.11
C ILE A 8 18.91 10.54 -3.33
N ALA A 9 19.08 9.32 -3.81
CA ALA A 9 18.60 8.11 -3.11
C ALA A 9 19.17 8.02 -1.68
N ARG A 10 20.47 8.30 -1.54
CA ARG A 10 21.19 8.28 -0.26
C ARG A 10 20.78 9.40 0.70
N SER A 11 20.27 10.53 0.18
CA SER A 11 19.87 11.68 1.01
C SER A 11 18.71 11.36 1.96
N GLY A 12 17.92 10.33 1.67
CA GLY A 12 16.83 9.88 2.55
C GLY A 12 15.71 10.91 2.71
N ASN A 13 15.39 11.66 1.67
CA ASN A 13 14.33 12.66 1.73
C ASN A 13 12.95 11.99 1.76
N ALA A 14 12.20 12.18 2.85
CA ALA A 14 10.87 11.59 3.03
C ALA A 14 9.80 12.22 2.12
N ASP A 15 9.94 13.50 1.74
CA ASP A 15 8.99 14.21 0.87
C ASP A 15 9.03 13.62 -0.55
N LYS A 16 7.93 12.99 -0.95
CA LYS A 16 7.77 12.34 -2.26
C LYS A 16 7.96 13.32 -3.42
N HIS A 17 7.32 14.50 -3.35
CA HIS A 17 7.37 15.49 -4.42
C HIS A 17 8.75 16.12 -4.55
N ALA A 18 9.37 16.48 -3.44
CA ALA A 18 10.73 17.02 -3.45
C ALA A 18 11.74 16.02 -4.02
N ARG A 19 11.60 14.73 -3.67
CA ARG A 19 12.44 13.65 -4.20
C ARG A 19 12.25 13.45 -5.69
N GLN A 20 10.99 13.38 -6.16
CA GLN A 20 10.68 13.25 -7.59
C GLN A 20 11.24 14.44 -8.39
N ASN A 21 11.01 15.66 -7.93
CA ASN A 21 11.54 16.85 -8.58
C ASN A 21 13.08 16.84 -8.66
N ALA A 22 13.76 16.28 -7.65
CA ALA A 22 15.22 16.16 -7.65
C ALA A 22 15.71 15.14 -8.71
N PHE A 23 15.00 14.01 -8.89
CA PHE A 23 15.30 13.05 -9.95
C PHE A 23 15.01 13.64 -11.34
N ASP A 24 13.87 14.31 -11.51
CA ASP A 24 13.49 14.95 -12.78
C ASP A 24 14.48 16.04 -13.19
N ALA A 25 15.00 16.82 -12.24
CA ALA A 25 15.98 17.86 -12.50
C ALA A 25 17.28 17.32 -13.14
N ILE A 26 17.68 16.08 -12.86
CA ILE A 26 18.85 15.46 -13.51
C ILE A 26 18.62 15.26 -15.02
N VAL A 27 17.42 14.82 -15.38
CA VAL A 27 17.04 14.62 -16.79
C VAL A 27 16.94 15.95 -17.50
N ASP A 28 16.31 16.94 -16.87
CA ASP A 28 16.12 18.27 -17.44
C ASP A 28 17.48 18.96 -17.66
N GLU A 29 18.41 18.83 -16.73
CA GLU A 29 19.81 19.33 -16.88
C GLU A 29 20.52 18.65 -18.06
N TYR A 30 20.34 17.33 -18.20
CA TYR A 30 20.94 16.58 -19.30
C TYR A 30 20.36 17.01 -20.66
N LEU A 31 19.02 17.14 -20.74
CA LEU A 31 18.34 17.59 -21.97
C LEU A 31 18.68 19.03 -22.34
N ALA A 32 18.85 19.92 -21.35
CA ALA A 32 19.26 21.29 -21.59
C ALA A 32 20.68 21.43 -22.17
N GLY A 33 21.53 20.40 -22.00
CA GLY A 33 22.86 20.32 -22.61
C GLY A 33 22.87 19.80 -24.06
N MET A 34 21.72 19.36 -24.59
CA MET A 34 21.56 18.89 -25.96
C MET A 34 21.16 20.01 -26.91
N SER A 35 21.33 19.80 -28.22
CA SER A 35 20.75 20.72 -29.22
C SER A 35 19.22 20.60 -29.21
N GLU A 36 18.50 21.66 -29.60
CA GLU A 36 17.02 21.64 -29.67
C GLU A 36 16.50 20.50 -30.56
N GLU A 37 17.19 20.25 -31.67
CA GLU A 37 16.84 19.17 -32.60
C GLU A 37 17.01 17.79 -32.01
N ASP A 38 18.15 17.52 -31.35
CA ASP A 38 18.40 16.26 -30.65
C ASP A 38 17.47 16.06 -29.44
N ALA A 39 17.17 17.11 -28.69
CA ALA A 39 16.24 17.04 -27.56
C ALA A 39 14.81 16.73 -28.01
N ALA A 40 14.36 17.29 -29.15
CA ALA A 40 13.06 17.00 -29.73
C ALA A 40 12.97 15.55 -30.25
N GLU A 41 14.04 15.06 -30.92
CA GLU A 41 14.06 13.70 -31.49
C GLU A 41 14.28 12.62 -30.41
N LYS A 42 15.22 12.82 -29.48
CA LYS A 42 15.72 11.78 -28.56
C LYS A 42 15.25 11.94 -27.12
N GLY A 43 14.57 13.05 -26.77
CA GLY A 43 14.20 13.35 -25.39
C GLY A 43 13.36 12.27 -24.70
N ALA A 44 12.39 11.68 -25.41
CA ALA A 44 11.61 10.56 -24.88
C ALA A 44 12.47 9.31 -24.60
N LEU A 45 13.46 9.05 -25.44
CA LEU A 45 14.39 7.93 -25.30
C LEU A 45 15.35 8.17 -24.13
N VAL A 46 15.83 9.40 -23.96
CA VAL A 46 16.67 9.80 -22.82
C VAL A 46 15.94 9.56 -21.51
N LYS A 47 14.67 10.01 -21.39
CA LYS A 47 13.84 9.79 -20.19
C LYS A 47 13.68 8.29 -19.90
N ARG A 48 13.45 7.48 -20.91
CA ARG A 48 13.32 6.03 -20.76
C ARG A 48 14.61 5.39 -20.22
N TYR A 49 15.77 5.70 -20.80
CA TYR A 49 17.04 5.16 -20.30
C TYR A 49 17.44 5.71 -18.94
N TYR A 50 17.08 6.98 -18.65
CA TYR A 50 17.34 7.54 -17.34
C TYR A 50 16.57 6.80 -16.24
N HIS A 51 15.33 6.38 -16.51
CA HIS A 51 14.57 5.56 -15.55
C HIS A 51 15.31 4.28 -15.16
N ASP A 52 16.01 3.63 -16.09
CA ASP A 52 16.83 2.46 -15.78
C ASP A 52 18.05 2.83 -14.91
N VAL A 53 18.64 4.02 -15.12
CA VAL A 53 19.75 4.55 -14.31
C VAL A 53 19.27 4.88 -12.90
N GLU A 54 18.14 5.55 -12.77
CA GLU A 54 17.49 5.85 -11.48
C GLU A 54 17.19 4.55 -10.72
N LYS A 55 16.56 3.60 -11.38
CA LYS A 55 16.25 2.28 -10.81
C LYS A 55 17.49 1.59 -10.27
N GLU A 56 18.56 1.53 -11.03
CA GLU A 56 19.82 0.90 -10.59
C GLU A 56 20.44 1.65 -9.41
N ALA A 57 20.46 3.00 -9.43
CA ALA A 57 21.01 3.81 -8.35
C ALA A 57 20.27 3.60 -7.03
N VAL A 58 18.93 3.63 -7.06
CA VAL A 58 18.08 3.40 -5.89
C VAL A 58 18.27 1.99 -5.33
N ARG A 59 18.23 0.98 -6.19
CA ARG A 59 18.41 -0.43 -5.80
C ARG A 59 19.78 -0.66 -5.17
N ARG A 60 20.84 -0.10 -5.75
CA ARG A 60 22.21 -0.19 -5.20
C ARG A 60 22.33 0.50 -3.84
N CYS A 61 21.77 1.68 -3.68
CA CYS A 61 21.77 2.36 -2.39
C CYS A 61 21.16 1.47 -1.28
N ILE A 62 19.99 0.86 -1.55
CA ILE A 62 19.33 -0.01 -0.59
C ILE A 62 20.13 -1.29 -0.33
N LEU A 63 20.67 -1.93 -1.36
CA LEU A 63 21.43 -3.19 -1.24
C LEU A 63 22.79 -3.00 -0.56
N ASP A 64 23.47 -1.88 -0.81
CA ASP A 64 24.85 -1.67 -0.38
C ASP A 64 24.94 -0.93 0.96
N GLU A 65 24.05 0.03 1.20
CA GLU A 65 24.07 0.84 2.42
C GLU A 65 22.91 0.54 3.39
N GLY A 66 21.87 -0.18 2.94
CA GLY A 66 20.67 -0.45 3.75
C GLY A 66 19.81 0.78 3.99
N ILE A 67 20.03 1.86 3.23
CA ILE A 67 19.30 3.14 3.33
C ILE A 67 18.22 3.16 2.25
N ARG A 68 16.98 3.44 2.66
CA ARG A 68 15.82 3.57 1.77
C ARG A 68 15.65 5.00 1.30
N LEU A 69 14.81 5.20 0.28
CA LEU A 69 14.54 6.51 -0.33
C LEU A 69 14.12 7.60 0.66
N ASP A 70 13.46 7.23 1.74
CA ASP A 70 13.01 8.13 2.81
C ASP A 70 13.91 8.09 4.07
N GLY A 71 15.09 7.50 3.97
CA GLY A 71 16.08 7.41 5.05
C GLY A 71 15.82 6.29 6.06
N ARG A 72 14.72 5.54 5.94
CA ARG A 72 14.44 4.39 6.82
C ARG A 72 15.40 3.23 6.58
N THR A 73 15.53 2.38 7.59
CA THR A 73 16.12 1.04 7.45
C THR A 73 15.13 0.07 6.79
N THR A 74 15.59 -1.10 6.40
CA THR A 74 14.78 -2.11 5.71
C THR A 74 13.57 -2.61 6.50
N THR A 75 13.63 -2.58 7.83
CA THR A 75 12.57 -3.09 8.73
C THR A 75 11.69 -1.99 9.33
N GLN A 76 12.11 -0.75 9.22
CA GLN A 76 11.43 0.38 9.85
C GLN A 76 10.10 0.70 9.15
N ILE A 77 9.06 0.91 9.95
CA ILE A 77 7.71 1.31 9.50
C ILE A 77 7.56 2.81 9.68
N ARG A 78 6.86 3.47 8.77
CA ARG A 78 6.53 4.90 8.86
C ARG A 78 5.72 5.21 10.12
N PRO A 79 5.78 6.44 10.65
CA PRO A 79 4.96 6.85 11.78
C PRO A 79 3.48 6.60 11.51
N ILE A 80 2.78 6.07 12.51
CA ILE A 80 1.35 5.77 12.44
C ILE A 80 0.61 6.70 13.39
N TRP A 81 -0.49 7.24 12.88
CA TRP A 81 -1.49 7.96 13.65
C TRP A 81 -2.86 7.43 13.29
N CYS A 82 -3.71 7.19 14.26
CA CYS A 82 -5.10 6.77 14.05
C CYS A 82 -6.03 7.34 15.11
N GLU A 83 -7.30 7.48 14.73
CA GLU A 83 -8.36 8.02 15.56
C GLU A 83 -9.69 7.36 15.19
N VAL A 84 -10.53 7.09 16.19
CA VAL A 84 -11.87 6.54 16.05
C VAL A 84 -12.94 7.61 16.36
N ASP A 85 -14.21 7.32 16.09
CA ASP A 85 -15.33 8.29 16.25
C ASP A 85 -15.08 9.62 15.51
N TYR A 86 -14.49 9.50 14.33
CA TYR A 86 -14.00 10.66 13.56
C TYR A 86 -15.15 11.42 12.86
N ILE A 87 -16.18 10.72 12.42
CA ILE A 87 -17.35 11.30 11.75
C ILE A 87 -18.62 10.91 12.53
N PRO A 88 -19.48 11.86 12.92
CA PRO A 88 -20.63 11.60 13.79
C PRO A 88 -21.82 10.91 13.09
N GLY A 89 -21.81 10.79 11.76
CA GLY A 89 -22.98 10.29 11.01
C GLY A 89 -23.09 8.77 10.87
N PRO A 90 -22.00 8.03 10.53
CA PRO A 90 -22.02 6.58 10.44
C PRO A 90 -22.07 5.91 11.83
N HIS A 91 -22.28 4.60 11.86
CA HIS A 91 -22.30 3.84 13.13
C HIS A 91 -20.90 3.65 13.74
N GLY A 92 -19.87 3.75 12.93
CA GLY A 92 -18.48 3.82 13.35
C GLY A 92 -17.63 4.43 12.26
N SER A 93 -16.54 5.08 12.66
CA SER A 93 -15.61 5.73 11.74
C SER A 93 -14.19 5.75 12.30
N ALA A 94 -13.21 5.68 11.43
CA ALA A 94 -11.82 5.78 11.83
C ALA A 94 -10.96 6.37 10.71
N VAL A 95 -9.94 7.12 11.12
CA VAL A 95 -8.83 7.51 10.27
C VAL A 95 -7.61 6.69 10.66
N PHE A 96 -6.90 6.20 9.67
CA PHE A 96 -5.59 5.56 9.83
C PHE A 96 -4.60 6.23 8.88
N THR A 97 -3.52 6.74 9.44
CA THR A 97 -2.44 7.39 8.71
C THR A 97 -1.14 6.64 8.95
N ARG A 98 -0.39 6.39 7.89
CA ARG A 98 0.95 5.81 7.93
C ARG A 98 1.87 6.60 6.99
N GLY A 99 2.65 7.53 7.54
CA GLY A 99 3.37 8.53 6.75
C GLY A 99 2.42 9.26 5.81
N GLU A 100 2.73 9.30 4.52
CA GLU A 100 1.93 9.92 3.45
C GLU A 100 0.89 8.95 2.86
N THR A 101 0.27 8.11 3.69
CA THR A 101 -0.84 7.23 3.27
C THR A 101 -1.94 7.28 4.31
N GLN A 102 -3.12 7.77 3.93
CA GLN A 102 -4.24 7.99 4.82
C GLN A 102 -5.53 7.37 4.27
N SER A 103 -6.24 6.65 5.13
CA SER A 103 -7.56 6.07 4.85
C SER A 103 -8.55 6.52 5.90
N LEU A 104 -9.67 7.06 5.45
CA LEU A 104 -10.87 7.28 6.25
C LEU A 104 -11.84 6.13 5.97
N SER A 105 -12.16 5.35 6.98
CA SER A 105 -13.11 4.25 6.87
C SER A 105 -14.34 4.50 7.72
N THR A 106 -15.50 4.22 7.16
CA THR A 106 -16.81 4.33 7.84
C THR A 106 -17.53 3.00 7.81
N VAL A 107 -18.31 2.73 8.86
CA VAL A 107 -19.14 1.52 8.99
C VAL A 107 -20.60 1.92 9.12
N THR A 108 -21.44 1.31 8.29
CA THR A 108 -22.89 1.40 8.39
C THR A 108 -23.47 0.02 8.62
N LEU A 109 -24.35 -0.09 9.59
CA LEU A 109 -25.07 -1.31 9.92
C LEU A 109 -26.47 -1.25 9.31
N GLY A 110 -26.83 -2.31 8.60
CA GLY A 110 -28.12 -2.43 7.93
C GLY A 110 -28.94 -3.61 8.43
N THR A 111 -30.17 -3.70 7.95
CA THR A 111 -31.10 -4.77 8.23
C THR A 111 -30.92 -5.94 7.24
N LYS A 112 -31.66 -7.01 7.42
CA LYS A 112 -31.69 -8.15 6.48
C LYS A 112 -32.10 -7.75 5.05
N LEU A 113 -32.86 -6.65 4.91
CA LEU A 113 -33.27 -6.15 3.59
C LEU A 113 -32.14 -5.52 2.80
N ASP A 114 -31.06 -5.13 3.49
CA ASP A 114 -29.86 -4.52 2.90
C ASP A 114 -28.81 -5.54 2.47
N GLU A 115 -29.09 -6.84 2.58
CA GLU A 115 -28.21 -7.91 2.10
C GLU A 115 -28.00 -7.80 0.58
N LYS A 116 -26.75 -7.89 0.14
CA LYS A 116 -26.43 -7.94 -1.28
C LYS A 116 -26.87 -9.28 -1.86
N ILE A 117 -27.76 -9.24 -2.83
CA ILE A 117 -28.14 -10.43 -3.61
C ILE A 117 -27.01 -10.73 -4.60
N LEU A 118 -26.52 -11.97 -4.56
CA LEU A 118 -25.58 -12.51 -5.53
C LEU A 118 -26.37 -13.40 -6.49
N ASP A 119 -26.41 -13.03 -7.76
CA ASP A 119 -27.13 -13.76 -8.80
C ASP A 119 -26.21 -13.89 -10.04
N ASP A 120 -25.00 -14.39 -9.80
CA ASP A 120 -24.04 -14.71 -10.85
C ASP A 120 -24.22 -16.16 -11.33
N VAL A 121 -23.76 -16.47 -12.53
CA VAL A 121 -23.85 -17.82 -13.12
C VAL A 121 -23.26 -18.92 -12.23
N LEU A 122 -22.18 -18.59 -11.50
CA LEU A 122 -21.46 -19.55 -10.65
C LEU A 122 -21.76 -19.38 -9.16
N ASN A 123 -22.28 -18.23 -8.73
CA ASN A 123 -22.49 -17.91 -7.33
C ASN A 123 -23.89 -17.31 -7.13
N GLN A 124 -24.74 -18.04 -6.43
CA GLN A 124 -26.05 -17.56 -6.00
C GLN A 124 -26.09 -17.49 -4.48
N GLY A 125 -26.68 -16.44 -3.94
CA GLY A 125 -26.79 -16.28 -2.48
C GLY A 125 -26.95 -14.85 -2.03
N ARG A 126 -26.59 -14.60 -0.78
CA ARG A 126 -26.64 -13.29 -0.15
C ARG A 126 -25.35 -12.99 0.57
N ASP A 127 -24.88 -11.75 0.49
CA ASP A 127 -23.70 -11.29 1.20
C ASP A 127 -24.11 -10.22 2.23
N ARG A 128 -23.65 -10.41 3.46
CA ARG A 128 -23.93 -9.55 4.61
C ARG A 128 -22.76 -8.64 5.01
N PHE A 129 -21.62 -8.81 4.34
CA PHE A 129 -20.44 -7.98 4.54
C PHE A 129 -20.03 -7.34 3.22
N LEU A 130 -20.13 -6.02 3.15
CA LEU A 130 -19.83 -5.22 1.97
C LEU A 130 -18.64 -4.33 2.28
N LEU A 131 -17.66 -4.26 1.39
CA LEU A 131 -16.55 -3.33 1.51
C LEU A 131 -16.38 -2.59 0.17
N HIS A 132 -16.41 -1.26 0.25
CA HIS A 132 -16.18 -0.35 -0.86
C HIS A 132 -14.86 0.37 -0.63
N TYR A 133 -13.98 0.30 -1.61
CA TYR A 133 -12.70 0.97 -1.61
C TYR A 133 -12.71 2.05 -2.68
N ASN A 134 -12.53 3.28 -2.27
CA ASN A 134 -12.52 4.45 -3.15
C ASN A 134 -11.11 5.04 -3.20
N PHE A 135 -10.60 5.20 -4.42
CA PHE A 135 -9.28 5.76 -4.67
C PHE A 135 -9.40 6.99 -5.59
N PRO A 136 -9.83 8.13 -5.04
CA PRO A 136 -10.01 9.33 -5.86
C PRO A 136 -8.66 9.88 -6.37
N PRO A 137 -8.66 10.54 -7.53
CA PRO A 137 -7.42 11.05 -8.12
C PRO A 137 -6.62 11.98 -7.21
N PHE A 138 -7.27 12.76 -6.37
CA PHE A 138 -6.60 13.67 -5.44
C PHE A 138 -5.72 12.95 -4.42
N SER A 139 -5.99 11.66 -4.13
CA SER A 139 -5.17 10.86 -3.20
C SER A 139 -3.71 10.70 -3.64
N THR A 140 -3.45 10.91 -4.92
CA THR A 140 -2.10 10.93 -5.52
C THR A 140 -1.71 12.30 -6.04
N GLY A 141 -2.47 13.37 -5.69
CA GLY A 141 -2.23 14.72 -6.16
C GLY A 141 -2.68 14.99 -7.61
N GLU A 142 -3.47 14.09 -8.21
CA GLU A 142 -3.90 14.24 -9.58
C GLU A 142 -5.23 15.00 -9.68
N ALA A 143 -5.30 16.00 -10.60
CA ALA A 143 -6.51 16.72 -10.95
C ALA A 143 -7.13 16.13 -12.21
N LYS A 144 -7.93 15.06 -12.07
CA LYS A 144 -8.64 14.43 -13.19
C LYS A 144 -10.06 14.01 -12.80
N ALA A 145 -10.93 13.84 -13.78
CA ALA A 145 -12.29 13.37 -13.56
C ALA A 145 -12.30 11.90 -13.12
N GLN A 146 -13.09 11.57 -12.09
CA GLN A 146 -13.34 10.20 -11.68
C GLN A 146 -14.37 9.57 -12.62
N ARG A 147 -14.00 8.47 -13.30
CA ARG A 147 -14.82 7.80 -14.30
C ARG A 147 -15.31 6.41 -13.86
N GLY A 148 -15.69 6.27 -12.60
CA GLY A 148 -16.13 4.99 -12.01
C GLY A 148 -14.98 4.20 -11.40
N VAL A 149 -15.26 2.97 -10.99
CA VAL A 149 -14.33 2.10 -10.25
C VAL A 149 -13.40 1.36 -11.22
N GLY A 150 -12.10 1.53 -11.04
CA GLY A 150 -11.08 0.86 -11.84
C GLY A 150 -10.78 -0.57 -11.35
N ARG A 151 -10.07 -1.34 -12.18
CA ARG A 151 -9.66 -2.72 -11.81
C ARG A 151 -8.77 -2.76 -10.56
N ARG A 152 -7.91 -1.77 -10.37
CA ARG A 152 -7.06 -1.64 -9.20
C ARG A 152 -7.88 -1.46 -7.93
N GLU A 153 -8.90 -0.60 -7.96
CA GLU A 153 -9.81 -0.39 -6.83
C GLU A 153 -10.58 -1.66 -6.46
N ILE A 154 -11.07 -2.41 -7.47
CA ILE A 154 -11.73 -3.70 -7.25
C ILE A 154 -10.77 -4.70 -6.58
N GLY A 155 -9.53 -4.81 -7.04
CA GLY A 155 -8.53 -5.70 -6.46
C GLY A 155 -8.16 -5.34 -5.02
N HIS A 156 -7.92 -4.06 -4.75
CA HIS A 156 -7.62 -3.56 -3.40
C HIS A 156 -8.79 -3.74 -2.45
N GLY A 157 -10.01 -3.40 -2.90
CA GLY A 157 -11.22 -3.61 -2.12
C GLY A 157 -11.47 -5.09 -1.81
N ASN A 158 -11.26 -5.99 -2.79
CA ASN A 158 -11.38 -7.42 -2.58
C ASN A 158 -10.37 -7.98 -1.58
N LEU A 159 -9.12 -7.50 -1.60
CA LEU A 159 -8.12 -7.90 -0.61
C LEU A 159 -8.54 -7.49 0.80
N ALA A 160 -8.97 -6.24 1.00
CA ALA A 160 -9.45 -5.77 2.28
C ALA A 160 -10.73 -6.51 2.73
N ASN A 161 -11.66 -6.77 1.80
CA ASN A 161 -12.86 -7.57 2.06
C ASN A 161 -12.50 -8.97 2.58
N ARG A 162 -11.61 -9.69 1.90
CA ARG A 162 -11.16 -11.03 2.32
C ARG A 162 -10.48 -11.02 3.69
N ALA A 163 -9.73 -9.94 3.99
CA ALA A 163 -9.04 -9.79 5.25
C ALA A 163 -10.01 -9.63 6.44
N LEU A 164 -11.09 -8.86 6.26
CA LEU A 164 -11.99 -8.46 7.34
C LEU A 164 -13.26 -9.33 7.45
N LYS A 165 -13.85 -9.75 6.33
CA LYS A 165 -15.12 -10.49 6.28
C LYS A 165 -15.16 -11.71 7.21
N ARG A 166 -14.04 -12.45 7.31
CA ARG A 166 -13.96 -13.66 8.15
C ARG A 166 -13.93 -13.35 9.64
N MET A 167 -13.71 -12.10 10.01
CA MET A 167 -13.69 -11.66 11.41
C MET A 167 -15.09 -11.30 11.91
N ILE A 168 -16.07 -11.12 11.02
CA ILE A 168 -17.46 -10.93 11.43
C ILE A 168 -18.00 -12.28 11.95
N PRO A 169 -18.61 -12.33 13.14
CA PRO A 169 -19.27 -13.54 13.63
C PRO A 169 -20.38 -13.98 12.70
N ALA A 170 -20.58 -15.30 12.57
CA ALA A 170 -21.60 -15.85 11.68
C ALA A 170 -23.05 -15.51 12.12
N ASP A 171 -23.25 -15.32 13.40
CA ASP A 171 -24.51 -14.98 14.06
C ASP A 171 -24.73 -13.46 14.24
N TYR A 172 -23.84 -12.62 13.69
CA TYR A 172 -23.98 -11.17 13.79
C TYR A 172 -25.29 -10.72 13.11
N PRO A 173 -26.19 -9.98 13.81
CA PRO A 173 -27.54 -9.77 13.35
C PRO A 173 -27.68 -8.76 12.19
N TYR A 174 -26.72 -7.87 12.02
CA TYR A 174 -26.79 -6.81 11.03
C TYR A 174 -25.96 -7.10 9.77
N VAL A 175 -26.36 -6.48 8.66
CA VAL A 175 -25.52 -6.31 7.47
C VAL A 175 -24.48 -5.24 7.77
N VAL A 176 -23.24 -5.50 7.43
CA VAL A 176 -22.12 -4.58 7.67
C VAL A 176 -21.63 -4.03 6.34
N ARG A 177 -21.64 -2.72 6.20
CA ARG A 177 -21.07 -2.02 5.06
C ARG A 177 -19.89 -1.16 5.53
N VAL A 178 -18.71 -1.45 5.01
CA VAL A 178 -17.49 -0.65 5.20
C VAL A 178 -17.27 0.17 3.94
N VAL A 179 -17.05 1.47 4.07
CA VAL A 179 -16.60 2.34 2.98
C VAL A 179 -15.27 2.92 3.39
N SER A 180 -14.26 2.75 2.56
CA SER A 180 -12.90 3.26 2.78
C SER A 180 -12.54 4.24 1.67
N ASP A 181 -12.39 5.49 2.04
CA ASP A 181 -11.95 6.58 1.18
C ASP A 181 -10.46 6.84 1.42
N ILE A 182 -9.67 6.73 0.37
CA ILE A 182 -8.24 7.02 0.44
C ILE A 182 -8.03 8.52 0.23
N LEU A 183 -7.53 9.18 1.27
CA LEU A 183 -7.32 10.63 1.27
C LEU A 183 -5.94 11.01 0.74
N GLU A 184 -4.94 10.14 1.02
CA GLU A 184 -3.56 10.30 0.55
C GLU A 184 -2.93 8.93 0.32
N SER A 185 -2.03 8.80 -0.67
CA SER A 185 -1.40 7.52 -0.98
C SER A 185 0.04 7.64 -1.46
N ASN A 186 0.94 7.10 -0.65
CA ASN A 186 2.33 6.82 -1.01
C ASN A 186 2.71 5.40 -0.58
N GLY A 187 2.15 4.39 -1.28
CA GLY A 187 2.37 2.96 -1.02
C GLY A 187 1.35 2.33 -0.11
N SER A 188 0.79 1.23 -0.59
CA SER A 188 -0.12 0.29 0.10
C SER A 188 -1.32 0.92 0.84
N SER A 189 -2.14 1.65 0.10
CA SER A 189 -3.43 2.18 0.58
C SER A 189 -4.42 1.06 0.96
N SER A 190 -4.34 -0.12 0.33
CA SER A 190 -5.17 -1.27 0.70
C SER A 190 -4.90 -1.77 2.13
N MET A 191 -3.63 -1.70 2.58
CA MET A 191 -3.29 -2.07 3.95
C MET A 191 -3.74 -0.99 4.96
N ALA A 192 -3.72 0.27 4.57
CA ALA A 192 -4.34 1.35 5.35
C ALA A 192 -5.86 1.12 5.50
N THR A 193 -6.54 0.70 4.42
CA THR A 193 -7.96 0.31 4.45
C THR A 193 -8.24 -0.84 5.43
N VAL A 194 -7.39 -1.86 5.49
CA VAL A 194 -7.54 -2.97 6.44
C VAL A 194 -7.45 -2.47 7.88
N CYS A 195 -6.48 -1.61 8.18
CA CYS A 195 -6.29 -1.06 9.51
C CYS A 195 -7.42 -0.10 9.91
N ALA A 196 -7.77 0.87 9.04
CA ALA A 196 -8.89 1.80 9.27
C ALA A 196 -10.24 1.08 9.36
N GLY A 197 -10.45 0.07 8.50
CA GLY A 197 -11.66 -0.75 8.52
C GLY A 197 -11.79 -1.58 9.80
N THR A 198 -10.68 -2.11 10.35
CA THR A 198 -10.66 -2.78 11.65
C THR A 198 -11.06 -1.83 12.77
N LEU A 199 -10.47 -0.64 12.81
CA LEU A 199 -10.80 0.40 13.78
C LEU A 199 -12.29 0.81 13.69
N ALA A 200 -12.76 1.13 12.50
CA ALA A 200 -14.15 1.54 12.28
C ALA A 200 -15.17 0.44 12.62
N LEU A 201 -14.84 -0.84 12.40
CA LEU A 201 -15.68 -1.96 12.83
C LEU A 201 -15.77 -2.06 14.35
N MET A 202 -14.66 -1.85 15.04
CA MET A 202 -14.62 -1.87 16.51
C MET A 202 -15.36 -0.66 17.09
N ASP A 203 -15.18 0.52 16.50
CA ASP A 203 -15.90 1.77 16.84
C ASP A 203 -17.40 1.62 16.66
N ALA A 204 -17.87 0.96 15.59
CA ALA A 204 -19.27 0.64 15.36
C ALA A 204 -19.86 -0.40 16.35
N GLY A 205 -19.08 -0.87 17.32
CA GLY A 205 -19.52 -1.90 18.28
C GLY A 205 -19.67 -3.30 17.66
N VAL A 206 -19.11 -3.53 16.46
CA VAL A 206 -19.12 -4.87 15.86
C VAL A 206 -18.13 -5.75 16.63
N LYS A 207 -18.63 -6.80 17.27
CA LYS A 207 -17.81 -7.76 18.02
C LYS A 207 -17.03 -8.67 17.06
N ILE A 208 -16.05 -8.10 16.35
CA ILE A 208 -15.18 -8.89 15.48
C ILE A 208 -14.45 -9.96 16.29
N LYS A 209 -14.19 -11.13 15.67
CA LYS A 209 -13.50 -12.26 16.34
C LYS A 209 -12.14 -11.84 16.87
N LYS A 210 -11.37 -11.10 16.07
CA LYS A 210 -10.04 -10.58 16.39
C LYS A 210 -9.74 -9.36 15.53
N PRO A 211 -9.01 -8.36 16.01
CA PRO A 211 -8.55 -7.25 15.20
C PRO A 211 -7.52 -7.72 14.15
N VAL A 212 -7.53 -7.07 13.00
CA VAL A 212 -6.68 -7.36 11.85
C VAL A 212 -5.85 -6.15 11.49
N SER A 213 -4.57 -6.34 11.29
CA SER A 213 -3.68 -5.34 10.67
C SER A 213 -3.14 -5.85 9.34
N GLY A 214 -2.54 -4.96 8.57
CA GLY A 214 -1.92 -5.28 7.29
C GLY A 214 -0.64 -4.50 7.05
N ILE A 215 0.30 -5.13 6.34
CA ILE A 215 1.57 -4.52 5.93
C ILE A 215 1.87 -4.91 4.48
N ALA A 216 2.57 -4.03 3.76
CA ALA A 216 3.15 -4.33 2.45
C ALA A 216 4.65 -4.46 2.57
N MET A 217 5.15 -5.59 2.09
CA MET A 217 6.57 -5.93 2.02
C MET A 217 7.07 -5.76 0.60
N GLY A 218 8.33 -5.37 0.46
CA GLY A 218 9.02 -5.33 -0.81
C GLY A 218 10.25 -6.23 -0.82
N LEU A 219 10.77 -6.44 -2.01
CA LEU A 219 12.03 -7.14 -2.24
C LEU A 219 12.84 -6.38 -3.28
N ILE A 220 14.11 -6.23 -3.00
CA ILE A 220 15.11 -5.78 -3.98
C ILE A 220 16.19 -6.83 -4.02
N THR A 221 16.53 -7.29 -5.22
CA THR A 221 17.59 -8.28 -5.45
C THR A 221 18.70 -7.69 -6.33
N ASP A 222 19.87 -8.25 -6.31
CA ASP A 222 20.88 -8.00 -7.35
C ASP A 222 20.59 -8.84 -8.62
N LYS A 223 21.35 -8.59 -9.67
CA LYS A 223 21.16 -9.27 -10.97
C LYS A 223 21.33 -10.79 -10.90
N ASP A 224 22.10 -11.26 -9.93
CA ASP A 224 22.40 -12.69 -9.75
C ASP A 224 21.50 -13.34 -8.67
N ASN A 225 20.59 -12.57 -8.07
CA ASN A 225 19.72 -12.97 -6.94
C ASN A 225 20.48 -13.52 -5.72
N VAL A 226 21.75 -13.13 -5.56
CA VAL A 226 22.58 -13.54 -4.42
C VAL A 226 22.42 -12.59 -3.25
N LYS A 227 22.43 -11.27 -3.55
CA LYS A 227 22.22 -10.23 -2.55
C LYS A 227 20.79 -9.72 -2.65
N TYR A 228 20.09 -9.64 -1.53
CA TYR A 228 18.71 -9.14 -1.49
C TYR A 228 18.43 -8.35 -0.20
N ALA A 229 17.44 -7.49 -0.27
CA ALA A 229 16.89 -6.75 0.85
C ALA A 229 15.36 -6.90 0.88
N ILE A 230 14.82 -7.32 2.02
CA ILE A 230 13.38 -7.36 2.27
C ILE A 230 13.00 -6.07 2.98
N LEU A 231 12.01 -5.35 2.46
CA LEU A 231 11.57 -4.05 2.93
C LEU A 231 10.20 -4.15 3.60
N SER A 232 10.09 -3.62 4.82
CA SER A 232 8.80 -3.47 5.52
C SER A 232 8.16 -2.14 5.16
N ASP A 233 6.84 -2.10 4.97
CA ASP A 233 6.07 -0.88 4.71
C ASP A 233 6.65 -0.08 3.52
N ILE A 234 6.52 -0.65 2.33
CA ILE A 234 7.08 -0.07 1.10
C ILE A 234 6.37 1.22 0.67
N LEU A 235 7.15 2.13 0.11
CA LEU A 235 6.68 3.31 -0.62
C LEU A 235 6.16 2.92 -2.01
N GLY A 236 5.41 3.82 -2.65
CA GLY A 236 4.99 3.64 -4.05
C GLY A 236 6.17 3.50 -5.01
N ASP A 237 7.23 4.28 -4.80
CA ASP A 237 8.44 4.22 -5.61
C ASP A 237 9.17 2.87 -5.42
N GLU A 238 9.22 2.34 -4.20
CA GLU A 238 9.82 1.04 -3.89
C GLU A 238 9.02 -0.14 -4.45
N ASP A 239 7.67 -0.05 -4.50
CA ASP A 239 6.85 -1.00 -5.26
C ASP A 239 7.22 -0.96 -6.75
N HIS A 240 7.34 0.25 -7.32
CA HIS A 240 7.60 0.40 -8.75
C HIS A 240 9.00 -0.07 -9.17
N LEU A 241 10.02 0.26 -8.37
CA LEU A 241 11.43 -0.05 -8.63
C LEU A 241 11.86 -1.43 -8.13
N GLY A 242 11.07 -2.06 -7.25
CA GLY A 242 11.36 -3.34 -6.61
C GLY A 242 10.96 -4.56 -7.43
N ASP A 243 11.26 -5.73 -6.88
CA ASP A 243 11.03 -7.05 -7.51
C ASP A 243 9.81 -7.77 -6.93
N MET A 244 9.26 -7.31 -5.80
CA MET A 244 8.09 -7.89 -5.16
C MET A 244 7.26 -6.81 -4.44
N ASP A 245 5.94 -6.88 -4.56
CA ASP A 245 4.94 -6.28 -3.67
C ASP A 245 4.17 -7.41 -2.99
N PHE A 246 4.39 -7.60 -1.71
CA PHE A 246 3.80 -8.67 -0.93
C PHE A 246 2.99 -8.12 0.24
N LYS A 247 1.67 -8.14 0.11
CA LYS A 247 0.73 -7.67 1.13
C LYS A 247 0.30 -8.82 2.02
N VAL A 248 0.45 -8.65 3.32
CA VAL A 248 0.11 -9.65 4.34
C VAL A 248 -0.81 -9.02 5.37
N THR A 249 -2.00 -9.58 5.54
CA THR A 249 -2.95 -9.19 6.56
C THR A 249 -3.15 -10.30 7.58
N GLY A 250 -3.48 -9.97 8.82
CA GLY A 250 -3.77 -11.00 9.82
C GLY A 250 -4.00 -10.46 11.22
N THR A 251 -4.41 -11.38 12.07
CA THR A 251 -4.58 -11.21 13.51
C THR A 251 -3.25 -11.47 14.24
N ARG A 252 -3.26 -11.42 15.57
CA ARG A 252 -2.10 -11.84 16.38
C ARG A 252 -1.69 -13.29 16.12
N ASP A 253 -2.64 -14.17 15.82
CA ASP A 253 -2.41 -15.61 15.75
C ASP A 253 -2.13 -16.15 14.35
N GLY A 254 -2.55 -15.43 13.30
CA GLY A 254 -2.38 -15.94 11.94
C GLY A 254 -2.75 -14.95 10.85
N ILE A 255 -2.53 -15.38 9.60
CA ILE A 255 -2.79 -14.63 8.39
C ILE A 255 -4.27 -14.77 7.99
N THR A 256 -4.89 -13.66 7.58
CA THR A 256 -6.28 -13.63 7.10
C THR A 256 -6.38 -13.50 5.58
N ALA A 257 -5.47 -12.75 4.96
CA ALA A 257 -5.37 -12.64 3.51
C ALA A 257 -3.96 -12.25 3.07
N THR A 258 -3.59 -12.65 1.87
CA THR A 258 -2.34 -12.25 1.22
C THR A 258 -2.59 -11.90 -0.25
N GLN A 259 -1.73 -11.04 -0.77
CA GLN A 259 -1.57 -10.78 -2.20
C GLN A 259 -0.08 -10.58 -2.47
N MET A 260 0.43 -11.28 -3.47
CA MET A 260 1.82 -11.14 -3.92
C MET A 260 1.83 -10.83 -5.41
N ASP A 261 2.61 -9.83 -5.77
CA ASP A 261 3.00 -9.50 -7.14
C ASP A 261 4.52 -9.55 -7.23
N ILE A 262 5.05 -10.39 -8.13
CA ILE A 262 6.49 -10.57 -8.33
C ILE A 262 6.86 -10.16 -9.76
N LYS A 263 7.98 -9.46 -9.88
CA LYS A 263 8.54 -8.93 -11.12
C LYS A 263 9.87 -9.60 -11.49
N CYS A 264 10.16 -10.73 -10.85
CA CYS A 264 11.34 -11.57 -11.07
C CYS A 264 10.93 -13.01 -11.41
N ASP A 265 11.87 -13.83 -11.85
CA ASP A 265 11.63 -15.21 -12.32
C ASP A 265 11.28 -16.21 -11.21
N GLY A 266 10.99 -15.73 -10.01
CA GLY A 266 10.60 -16.53 -8.85
C GLY A 266 11.37 -16.15 -7.59
N LEU A 267 10.91 -16.70 -6.46
CA LEU A 267 11.49 -16.48 -5.14
C LEU A 267 11.93 -17.81 -4.54
N SER A 268 13.07 -17.81 -3.85
CA SER A 268 13.46 -18.95 -3.03
C SER A 268 12.55 -19.07 -1.80
N TYR A 269 12.36 -20.31 -1.31
CA TYR A 269 11.61 -20.53 -0.07
C TYR A 269 12.22 -19.79 1.13
N GLU A 270 13.54 -19.64 1.16
CA GLU A 270 14.25 -18.91 2.20
C GLU A 270 13.85 -17.43 2.23
N VAL A 271 13.82 -16.77 1.05
CA VAL A 271 13.40 -15.37 0.92
C VAL A 271 11.95 -15.21 1.33
N LEU A 272 11.07 -16.14 0.91
CA LEU A 272 9.66 -16.12 1.25
C LEU A 272 9.43 -16.28 2.76
N GLU A 273 10.14 -17.20 3.41
CA GLU A 273 10.06 -17.42 4.86
C GLU A 273 10.52 -16.17 5.62
N LYS A 274 11.64 -15.57 5.22
CA LYS A 274 12.12 -14.32 5.84
C LYS A 274 11.14 -13.18 5.63
N ALA A 275 10.56 -13.04 4.45
CA ALA A 275 9.55 -12.01 4.16
C ALA A 275 8.29 -12.19 5.02
N LEU A 276 7.81 -13.42 5.21
CA LEU A 276 6.68 -13.72 6.07
C LEU A 276 6.95 -13.43 7.55
N ASN A 277 8.14 -13.79 8.04
CA ASN A 277 8.55 -13.53 9.42
C ASN A 277 8.68 -12.01 9.67
N GLN A 278 9.33 -11.27 8.78
CA GLN A 278 9.46 -9.82 8.87
C GLN A 278 8.08 -9.13 8.74
N ALA A 279 7.19 -9.62 7.87
CA ALA A 279 5.82 -9.15 7.76
C ALA A 279 5.03 -9.39 9.05
N ARG A 280 5.26 -10.52 9.74
CA ARG A 280 4.63 -10.82 11.03
C ARG A 280 5.03 -9.79 12.09
N GLU A 281 6.31 -9.47 12.20
CA GLU A 281 6.81 -8.48 13.17
C GLU A 281 6.20 -7.10 12.89
N GLY A 282 6.27 -6.63 11.64
CA GLY A 282 5.71 -5.35 11.24
C GLY A 282 4.19 -5.28 11.44
N ARG A 283 3.48 -6.34 11.09
CA ARG A 283 2.03 -6.42 11.26
C ARG A 283 1.62 -6.42 12.74
N LEU A 284 2.38 -7.09 13.61
CA LEU A 284 2.11 -7.08 15.06
C LEU A 284 2.40 -5.71 15.67
N HIS A 285 3.42 -5.00 15.20
CA HIS A 285 3.68 -3.62 15.60
C HIS A 285 2.48 -2.71 15.25
N ILE A 286 1.99 -2.77 14.01
CA ILE A 286 0.81 -2.02 13.58
C ILE A 286 -0.42 -2.43 14.39
N LEU A 287 -0.61 -3.73 14.62
CA LEU A 287 -1.75 -4.27 15.37
C LEU A 287 -1.80 -3.72 16.80
N ASN A 288 -0.67 -3.61 17.47
CA ASN A 288 -0.62 -3.04 18.82
C ASN A 288 -1.11 -1.58 18.81
N ILE A 289 -0.62 -0.77 17.87
CA ILE A 289 -1.04 0.64 17.76
C ILE A 289 -2.55 0.77 17.55
N ILE A 290 -3.13 0.03 16.60
CA ILE A 290 -4.58 0.10 16.34
C ILE A 290 -5.44 -0.52 17.44
N THR A 291 -4.90 -1.39 18.29
CA THR A 291 -5.63 -1.92 19.43
C THR A 291 -5.56 -1.02 20.66
N ASP A 292 -4.55 -0.17 20.73
CA ASP A 292 -4.41 0.83 21.80
C ASP A 292 -5.28 2.07 21.54
N THR A 293 -5.63 2.34 20.26
CA THR A 293 -6.56 3.40 19.84
C THR A 293 -7.99 3.01 20.09
#